data_4ec5c314b22cb1579b1051748791f58c
#
_entry.id   4ec5c314b22cb1579b1051748791f58c
#
_cell.length_a   1.000
_cell.length_b   1.000
_cell.length_c   1.000
_cell.angle_alpha   90.00
_cell.angle_beta   90.00
_cell.angle_gamma   90.00
#
_symmetry.space_group_name_H-M   'P 1'
#
loop_
_entity.id
_entity.type
_entity.pdbx_description
1 polymer ?
#
loop_
_entity_poly.entity_id
_entity_poly.type
_entity_poly.pdbx_seq_one_letter_code
_entity_poly.pdbx_strand_id
1 'polypeptide(L)'
;MSQRVDFHCHILPNADHGSDSIQVSLNQLLLQRKAGIERIVATPHFYPEQTSIEDFLWLRDECAKALLAAMPKETPPIHLGAEVLVCPGMEEMEGLEKLCIAGTKTIL
;
A
#
# COMPACT_ATOMS: atom_id res chain seq x y z
N MET A 1 18.23 -4.09 -18.12
CA MET A 1 17.55 -5.06 -17.26
C MET A 1 16.24 -4.50 -16.75
N SER A 2 15.19 -5.27 -16.83
CA SER A 2 13.90 -4.85 -16.29
C SER A 2 13.90 -4.97 -14.77
N GLN A 3 13.30 -3.98 -14.10
CA GLN A 3 13.06 -4.05 -12.67
C GLN A 3 11.88 -4.97 -12.39
N ARG A 4 11.97 -5.73 -11.30
CA ARG A 4 10.84 -6.50 -10.78
C ARG A 4 10.11 -5.65 -9.76
N VAL A 5 8.84 -5.39 -10.02
CA VAL A 5 7.99 -4.56 -9.18
C VAL A 5 6.76 -5.36 -8.78
N ASP A 6 6.46 -5.37 -7.47
CA ASP A 6 5.19 -5.89 -6.98
C ASP A 6 4.21 -4.72 -6.93
N PHE A 7 3.21 -4.72 -7.81
CA PHE A 7 2.21 -3.66 -7.91
C PHE A 7 1.00 -3.86 -7.02
N HIS A 8 0.91 -4.99 -6.32
CA HIS A 8 -0.25 -5.32 -5.50
C HIS A 8 0.21 -6.06 -4.24
N CYS A 9 0.24 -5.35 -3.12
CA CYS A 9 0.77 -5.92 -1.89
C CYS A 9 0.07 -5.34 -0.65
N HIS A 10 -0.30 -6.22 0.28
CA HIS A 10 -0.94 -5.84 1.55
C HIS A 10 0.07 -5.91 2.68
N ILE A 11 1.17 -5.18 2.53
CA ILE A 11 2.32 -5.26 3.43
C ILE A 11 2.25 -4.29 4.62
N LEU A 12 1.40 -3.26 4.55
CA LEU A 12 1.31 -2.29 5.64
C LEU A 12 0.70 -2.92 6.89
N PRO A 13 1.36 -2.80 8.05
CA PRO A 13 0.87 -3.47 9.26
C PRO A 13 -0.43 -2.83 9.75
N ASN A 14 -1.41 -3.67 10.03
CA ASN A 14 -2.72 -3.27 10.59
C ASN A 14 -3.53 -2.29 9.70
N ALA A 15 -3.17 -2.14 8.44
CA ALA A 15 -3.93 -1.28 7.52
C ALA A 15 -5.18 -1.99 6.98
N ASP A 16 -5.11 -3.30 6.83
CA ASP A 16 -6.21 -4.14 6.37
C ASP A 16 -6.02 -5.58 6.86
N HIS A 17 -6.57 -6.55 6.15
CA HIS A 17 -6.46 -7.97 6.50
C HIS A 17 -5.16 -8.64 6.05
N GLY A 18 -4.21 -7.88 5.48
CA GLY A 18 -2.92 -8.41 5.07
C GLY A 18 -2.00 -8.63 6.28
N SER A 19 -0.99 -7.77 6.43
CA SER A 19 -0.08 -7.85 7.56
C SER A 19 -0.76 -7.38 8.86
N ASP A 20 -0.62 -8.16 9.93
CA ASP A 20 -1.19 -7.80 11.23
C ASP A 20 -0.16 -7.22 12.22
N SER A 21 1.10 -7.13 11.82
CA SER A 21 2.14 -6.57 12.68
C SER A 21 3.34 -6.12 11.84
N ILE A 22 4.17 -5.25 12.46
CA ILE A 22 5.43 -4.82 11.83
C ILE A 22 6.33 -6.02 11.56
N GLN A 23 6.38 -6.98 12.46
CA GLN A 23 7.22 -8.17 12.28
C GLN A 23 6.79 -8.98 11.06
N VAL A 24 5.50 -9.19 10.87
CA VAL A 24 4.98 -9.88 9.68
C VAL A 24 5.32 -9.10 8.41
N SER A 25 5.16 -7.77 8.45
CA SER A 25 5.51 -6.92 7.31
C SER A 25 6.99 -7.03 6.96
N LEU A 26 7.88 -7.00 7.95
CA LEU A 26 9.32 -7.13 7.73
C LEU A 26 9.68 -8.49 7.14
N ASN A 27 9.04 -9.55 7.61
CA ASN A 27 9.24 -10.90 7.07
C ASN A 27 8.83 -10.97 5.60
N GLN A 28 7.69 -10.35 5.24
CA GLN A 28 7.23 -10.29 3.86
C GLN A 28 8.22 -9.52 2.98
N LEU A 29 8.76 -8.40 3.47
CA LEU A 29 9.76 -7.62 2.75
C LEU A 29 11.02 -8.42 2.47
N LEU A 30 11.49 -9.19 3.45
CA LEU A 30 12.66 -10.05 3.27
C LEU A 30 12.42 -11.14 2.24
N LEU A 31 11.22 -11.74 2.23
CA LEU A 31 10.86 -12.74 1.24
C LEU A 31 10.80 -12.14 -0.17
N GLN A 32 10.23 -10.95 -0.29
CA GLN A 32 10.18 -10.23 -1.57
C GLN A 32 11.59 -9.94 -2.10
N ARG A 33 12.48 -9.50 -1.23
CA ARG A 33 13.86 -9.24 -1.60
C ARG A 33 14.56 -10.51 -2.09
N LYS A 34 14.37 -11.63 -1.39
CA LYS A 34 14.94 -12.92 -1.80
C LYS A 34 14.42 -13.37 -3.15
N ALA A 35 13.17 -13.01 -3.47
CA ALA A 35 12.57 -13.32 -4.77
C ALA A 35 13.03 -12.38 -5.88
N GLY A 36 13.85 -11.37 -5.57
CA GLY A 36 14.37 -10.43 -6.57
C GLY A 36 13.48 -9.25 -6.84
N ILE A 37 12.49 -8.98 -5.99
CA ILE A 37 11.62 -7.81 -6.12
C ILE A 37 12.40 -6.57 -5.72
N GLU A 38 12.43 -5.56 -6.59
CA GLU A 38 13.21 -4.35 -6.41
C GLU A 38 12.38 -3.17 -5.90
N ARG A 39 11.06 -3.17 -6.11
CA ARG A 39 10.14 -2.15 -5.64
C ARG A 39 8.81 -2.78 -5.28
N ILE A 40 8.12 -2.19 -4.31
CA ILE A 40 6.83 -2.67 -3.84
C ILE A 40 5.85 -1.51 -3.85
N VAL A 41 4.65 -1.75 -4.38
CA VAL A 41 3.53 -0.82 -4.23
C VAL A 41 2.58 -1.40 -3.20
N ALA A 42 2.47 -0.75 -2.05
CA ALA A 42 1.55 -1.16 -1.00
C ALA A 42 0.15 -0.66 -1.33
N THR A 43 -0.81 -1.58 -1.45
CA THR A 43 -2.15 -1.28 -1.89
C THR A 43 -3.17 -1.81 -0.89
N PRO A 44 -3.28 -1.20 0.30
CA PRO A 44 -4.29 -1.62 1.27
C PRO A 44 -5.69 -1.42 0.73
N HIS A 45 -6.63 -2.22 1.21
CA HIS A 45 -8.03 -2.15 0.79
C HIS A 45 -8.66 -0.83 1.18
N PHE A 46 -9.37 -0.22 0.24
CA PHE A 46 -10.24 0.92 0.50
C PHE A 46 -11.68 0.54 0.16
N TYR A 47 -12.55 0.62 1.16
CA TYR A 47 -13.98 0.33 1.02
C TYR A 47 -14.76 1.64 1.21
N PRO A 48 -15.22 2.29 0.11
CA PRO A 48 -15.85 3.61 0.20
C PRO A 48 -17.06 3.68 1.13
N GLU A 49 -17.76 2.56 1.31
CA GLU A 49 -18.95 2.50 2.18
C GLU A 49 -18.58 2.39 3.67
N GLN A 50 -17.34 2.09 3.99
CA GLN A 50 -16.89 1.88 5.37
C GLN A 50 -16.07 3.05 5.92
N THR A 51 -15.38 3.79 5.05
CA THR A 51 -14.49 4.86 5.49
C THR A 51 -14.39 5.94 4.41
N SER A 52 -14.09 7.17 4.83
CA SER A 52 -13.80 8.24 3.91
C SER A 52 -12.40 8.12 3.33
N ILE A 53 -12.15 8.78 2.20
CA ILE A 53 -10.81 8.83 1.61
C ILE A 53 -9.82 9.46 2.59
N GLU A 54 -10.22 10.53 3.28
CA GLU A 54 -9.35 11.20 4.26
C GLU A 54 -8.93 10.26 5.39
N ASP A 55 -9.87 9.52 5.98
CA ASP A 55 -9.58 8.59 7.06
C ASP A 55 -8.72 7.43 6.57
N PHE A 56 -9.00 6.91 5.37
CA PHE A 56 -8.19 5.87 4.76
C PHE A 56 -6.75 6.33 4.54
N LEU A 57 -6.55 7.51 3.98
CA LEU A 57 -5.23 8.05 3.73
C LEU A 57 -4.46 8.26 5.03
N TRP A 58 -5.12 8.75 6.07
CA TRP A 58 -4.49 8.93 7.37
C TRP A 58 -4.01 7.60 7.93
N LEU A 59 -4.86 6.58 7.92
CA LEU A 59 -4.49 5.26 8.42
C LEU A 59 -3.35 4.65 7.60
N ARG A 60 -3.46 4.71 6.27
CA ARG A 60 -2.43 4.19 5.37
C ARG A 60 -1.08 4.84 5.65
N ASP A 61 -1.08 6.16 5.76
CA ASP A 61 0.17 6.91 5.94
C ASP A 61 0.77 6.67 7.33
N GLU A 62 -0.05 6.54 8.36
CA GLU A 62 0.44 6.21 9.71
C GLU A 62 1.03 4.80 9.77
N CYS A 63 0.38 3.83 9.14
CA CYS A 63 0.91 2.46 9.05
C CYS A 63 2.22 2.44 8.25
N ALA A 64 2.30 3.20 7.16
CA ALA A 64 3.51 3.30 6.36
C ALA A 64 4.66 3.91 7.15
N LYS A 65 4.41 4.98 7.92
CA LYS A 65 5.44 5.59 8.76
C LYS A 65 6.01 4.60 9.78
N ALA A 66 5.12 3.83 10.43
CA ALA A 66 5.55 2.84 11.41
C ALA A 66 6.43 1.77 10.77
N LEU A 67 6.07 1.30 9.59
CA LEU A 67 6.86 0.30 8.88
C LEU A 67 8.19 0.87 8.41
N LEU A 68 8.19 2.06 7.80
CA LEU A 68 9.41 2.70 7.30
C LEU A 68 10.42 2.94 8.42
N ALA A 69 9.95 3.29 9.62
CA ALA A 69 10.83 3.50 10.76
C ALA A 69 11.54 2.21 11.21
N ALA A 70 10.95 1.04 10.93
CA ALA A 70 11.48 -0.24 11.33
C ALA A 70 12.25 -0.97 10.20
N MET A 71 12.16 -0.47 8.96
CA MET A 71 12.76 -1.15 7.80
C MET A 71 14.28 -1.07 7.79
N PRO A 72 14.97 -2.21 7.58
CA PRO A 72 16.40 -2.20 7.28
C PRO A 72 16.67 -1.49 5.94
N LYS A 73 17.90 -0.97 5.78
CA LYS A 73 18.30 -0.27 4.55
C LYS A 73 18.24 -1.13 3.29
N GLU A 74 18.26 -2.43 3.46
CA GLU A 74 18.39 -3.39 2.36
C GLU A 74 17.05 -3.90 1.83
N THR A 75 15.91 -3.38 2.32
CA THR A 75 14.59 -3.77 1.85
C THR A 75 14.19 -2.96 0.61
N PRO A 76 13.31 -3.51 -0.26
CA PRO A 76 12.83 -2.75 -1.41
C PRO A 76 12.09 -1.47 -0.98
N PRO A 77 12.19 -0.38 -1.73
CA PRO A 77 11.41 0.82 -1.45
C PRO A 77 9.92 0.55 -1.65
N ILE A 78 9.10 1.21 -0.82
CA ILE A 78 7.65 1.07 -0.84
C ILE A 78 7.02 2.34 -1.38
N HIS A 79 6.16 2.18 -2.38
CA HIS A 79 5.28 3.24 -2.88
C HIS A 79 3.87 2.96 -2.41
N LEU A 80 3.05 3.99 -2.25
CA LEU A 80 1.71 3.83 -1.72
C LEU A 80 0.65 3.95 -2.81
N GLY A 81 -0.36 3.11 -2.73
CA GLY A 81 -1.54 3.12 -3.56
C GLY A 81 -2.74 2.66 -2.75
N ALA A 82 -3.72 2.07 -3.41
CA ALA A 82 -4.90 1.50 -2.76
C ALA A 82 -5.51 0.43 -3.67
N GLU A 83 -6.05 -0.62 -3.07
CA GLU A 83 -6.93 -1.55 -3.76
C GLU A 83 -8.37 -1.11 -3.47
N VAL A 84 -9.05 -0.59 -4.47
CA VAL A 84 -10.33 0.10 -4.31
C VAL A 84 -11.49 -0.82 -4.68
N LEU A 85 -12.44 -0.98 -3.75
CA LEU A 85 -13.70 -1.64 -4.05
C LEU A 85 -14.60 -0.65 -4.79
N VAL A 86 -14.89 -0.94 -6.06
CA VAL A 86 -15.72 -0.07 -6.90
C VAL A 86 -17.18 -0.17 -6.46
N CYS A 87 -17.81 0.98 -6.25
CA CYS A 87 -19.22 1.05 -5.90
C CYS A 87 -19.91 2.18 -6.66
N PRO A 88 -21.27 2.16 -6.74
CA PRO A 88 -22.01 3.21 -7.46
C PRO A 88 -21.73 4.61 -6.88
N GLY A 89 -21.59 5.60 -7.77
CA GLY A 89 -21.33 6.98 -7.38
C GLY A 89 -19.89 7.29 -7.03
N MET A 90 -19.01 6.32 -7.12
CA MET A 90 -17.61 6.48 -6.75
C MET A 90 -16.91 7.52 -7.62
N GLU A 91 -17.26 7.61 -8.89
CA GLU A 91 -16.68 8.58 -9.83
C GLU A 91 -16.92 10.03 -9.42
N GLU A 92 -17.88 10.29 -8.53
CA GLU A 92 -18.18 11.62 -8.02
C GLU A 92 -17.46 11.95 -6.72
N MET A 93 -16.70 11.00 -6.16
CA MET A 93 -15.98 11.23 -4.91
C MET A 93 -14.80 12.17 -5.11
N GLU A 94 -14.68 13.16 -4.24
CA GLU A 94 -13.51 14.03 -4.21
C GLU A 94 -12.29 13.29 -3.65
N GLY A 95 -11.13 13.55 -4.24
CA GLY A 95 -9.87 12.99 -3.74
C GLY A 95 -9.52 11.62 -4.28
N LEU A 96 -10.26 11.09 -5.27
CA LEU A 96 -9.93 9.80 -5.89
C LEU A 96 -8.50 9.75 -6.42
N GLU A 97 -7.99 10.86 -6.92
CA GLU A 97 -6.63 10.95 -7.43
C GLU A 97 -5.58 10.63 -6.37
N LYS A 98 -5.90 10.79 -5.10
CA LYS A 98 -5.00 10.47 -3.98
C LYS A 98 -4.87 8.97 -3.74
N LEU A 99 -5.75 8.17 -4.33
CA LEU A 99 -5.71 6.72 -4.26
C LEU A 99 -4.86 6.10 -5.37
N CYS A 100 -4.41 6.91 -6.31
CA CYS A 100 -3.54 6.44 -7.37
C CYS A 100 -2.20 5.97 -6.81
N ILE A 101 -1.58 5.02 -7.49
CA ILE A 101 -0.20 4.62 -7.17
C ILE A 101 0.68 5.86 -7.26
N ALA A 102 1.53 6.07 -6.26
CA ALA A 102 2.37 7.25 -6.12
C ALA A 102 3.09 7.60 -7.44
N GLY A 103 2.94 8.85 -7.87
CA GLY A 103 3.57 9.36 -9.10
C GLY A 103 2.87 8.94 -10.38
N THR A 104 1.71 8.28 -10.30
CA THR A 104 0.96 7.83 -11.48
C THR A 104 -0.48 8.33 -11.44
N LYS A 105 -1.23 8.02 -12.51
CA LYS A 105 -2.69 8.26 -12.58
C LYS A 105 -3.46 6.94 -12.51
N THR A 106 -2.84 5.88 -12.01
CA THR A 106 -3.41 4.53 -11.97
C THR A 106 -3.92 4.19 -10.58
N ILE A 107 -5.18 3.69 -10.51
CA ILE A 107 -5.78 3.10 -9.33
C ILE A 107 -5.87 1.59 -9.55
N LEU A 108 -5.54 0.82 -8.55
CA LEU A 108 -5.62 -0.62 -8.62
C LEU A 108 -7.05 -1.12 -8.36
#